data_7f2e2a845798404d426b49fa41937cc1
#
_entry.id   7f2e2a845798404d426b49fa41937cc1
#
_cell.length_a   1.000
_cell.length_b   1.000
_cell.length_c   1.000
_cell.angle_alpha   90.00
_cell.angle_beta   90.00
_cell.angle_gamma   90.00
#
_symmetry.space_group_name_H-M   'P 1'
#
loop_
_entity.id
_entity.type
_entity.pdbx_description
1 polymer ?
#
loop_
_entity_poly.entity_id
_entity_poly.type
_entity_poly.pdbx_seq_one_letter_code
_entity_poly.pdbx_strand_id
1 'polypeptide(L)'
;MIPPAFEYLRPNTIPEAIAFLQQYGDDAKILSGGQSLIPMMKFRLARPGYLIDINRISGLSYIKEEAEYLKIGGLTREAELENSLLIHSKYPIIFDTARVIADPQVRNMATLAGNLAHGDPANDHPATMLALGAQVVAVGPQGERVLPIESFFVTLFTTVLQHDEIVREVAFLRRHHEAEGLT
;
A
#
# COMPACT_ATOMS: atom_id res chain seq x y z
N MET A 1 -3.25 10.06 23.23
CA MET A 1 -4.68 10.38 23.11
C MET A 1 -5.39 9.12 22.58
N ILE A 2 -6.64 8.91 22.97
CA ILE A 2 -7.48 7.78 22.50
C ILE A 2 -8.26 8.28 21.28
N PRO A 3 -8.37 7.52 20.16
CA PRO A 3 -9.22 7.86 19.02
C PRO A 3 -10.69 8.08 19.44
N PRO A 4 -11.51 8.78 18.64
CA PRO A 4 -12.97 8.76 18.79
C PRO A 4 -13.51 7.32 18.71
N ALA A 5 -14.73 7.10 19.20
CA ALA A 5 -15.41 5.83 19.00
C ALA A 5 -15.64 5.55 17.50
N PHE A 6 -15.53 4.31 17.10
CA PHE A 6 -15.77 3.83 15.75
C PHE A 6 -16.28 2.37 15.82
N GLU A 7 -16.96 1.95 14.78
CA GLU A 7 -17.30 0.54 14.56
C GLU A 7 -16.14 -0.16 13.85
N TYR A 8 -15.84 -1.39 14.27
CA TYR A 8 -14.71 -2.17 13.74
C TYR A 8 -15.23 -3.37 12.96
N LEU A 9 -14.95 -3.37 11.64
CA LEU A 9 -15.40 -4.39 10.70
C LEU A 9 -14.20 -5.20 10.21
N ARG A 10 -14.37 -6.51 10.06
CA ARG A 10 -13.30 -7.45 9.71
C ARG A 10 -13.72 -8.38 8.58
N PRO A 11 -13.72 -7.90 7.33
CA PRO A 11 -13.99 -8.73 6.17
C PRO A 11 -12.95 -9.83 6.01
N ASN A 12 -13.37 -10.95 5.44
CA ASN A 12 -12.48 -12.07 5.10
C ASN A 12 -12.09 -12.09 3.63
N THR A 13 -12.76 -11.28 2.80
CA THR A 13 -12.52 -11.19 1.35
C THR A 13 -12.52 -9.74 0.87
N ILE A 14 -11.86 -9.48 -0.27
CA ILE A 14 -11.89 -8.16 -0.92
C ILE A 14 -13.34 -7.75 -1.28
N PRO A 15 -14.17 -8.60 -1.90
CA PRO A 15 -15.57 -8.22 -2.18
C PRO A 15 -16.36 -7.80 -0.94
N GLU A 16 -16.18 -8.47 0.19
CA GLU A 16 -16.82 -8.10 1.45
C GLU A 16 -16.34 -6.73 1.95
N ALA A 17 -15.03 -6.45 1.85
CA ALA A 17 -14.47 -5.15 2.21
C ALA A 17 -15.00 -4.02 1.31
N ILE A 18 -15.11 -4.26 0.00
CA ILE A 18 -15.71 -3.32 -0.97
C ILE A 18 -17.19 -3.08 -0.64
N ALA A 19 -17.95 -4.11 -0.31
CA ALA A 19 -19.35 -3.97 0.08
C ALA A 19 -19.51 -3.06 1.32
N PHE A 20 -18.63 -3.16 2.31
CA PHE A 20 -18.62 -2.25 3.45
C PHE A 20 -18.27 -0.81 3.05
N LEU A 21 -17.27 -0.62 2.15
CA LEU A 21 -16.93 0.71 1.63
C LEU A 21 -18.12 1.35 0.92
N GLN A 22 -18.85 0.58 0.10
CA GLN A 22 -20.05 1.06 -0.58
C GLN A 22 -21.18 1.38 0.40
N GLN A 23 -21.35 0.56 1.44
CA GLN A 23 -22.41 0.73 2.43
C GLN A 23 -22.21 1.98 3.28
N TYR A 24 -20.96 2.26 3.70
CA TYR A 24 -20.66 3.32 4.67
C TYR A 24 -19.99 4.55 4.03
N GLY A 25 -19.60 4.49 2.76
CA GLY A 25 -19.07 5.61 1.98
C GLY A 25 -17.88 6.30 2.66
N ASP A 26 -17.89 7.61 2.68
CA ASP A 26 -16.80 8.43 3.22
C ASP A 26 -16.58 8.28 4.72
N ASP A 27 -17.59 7.77 5.47
CA ASP A 27 -17.47 7.50 6.90
C ASP A 27 -16.67 6.22 7.22
N ALA A 28 -16.36 5.42 6.22
CA ALA A 28 -15.51 4.24 6.33
C ALA A 28 -14.07 4.51 5.88
N LYS A 29 -13.10 3.88 6.56
CA LYS A 29 -11.69 3.87 6.15
C LYS A 29 -11.10 2.48 6.26
N ILE A 30 -10.29 2.12 5.25
CA ILE A 30 -9.52 0.88 5.26
C ILE A 30 -8.41 0.97 6.31
N LEU A 31 -8.34 -0.05 7.13
CA LEU A 31 -7.22 -0.28 8.05
C LEU A 31 -6.33 -1.41 7.51
N SER A 32 -5.17 -1.04 6.99
CA SER A 32 -4.06 -1.93 6.61
C SER A 32 -3.01 -1.90 7.73
N GLY A 33 -1.87 -1.22 7.51
CA GLY A 33 -0.84 -1.05 8.54
C GLY A 33 -1.20 -0.14 9.71
N GLY A 34 -2.09 0.81 9.49
CA GLY A 34 -2.58 1.74 10.51
C GLY A 34 -1.59 2.83 10.92
N GLN A 35 -0.39 2.89 10.34
CA GLN A 35 0.70 3.76 10.82
C GLN A 35 0.55 5.24 10.44
N SER A 36 -0.36 5.54 9.51
CA SER A 36 -0.83 6.91 9.24
C SER A 36 -2.22 7.15 9.82
N LEU A 37 -3.18 6.26 9.56
CA LEU A 37 -4.58 6.45 9.96
C LEU A 37 -4.77 6.52 11.48
N ILE A 38 -4.15 5.63 12.26
CA ILE A 38 -4.31 5.62 13.72
C ILE A 38 -3.73 6.89 14.37
N PRO A 39 -2.52 7.37 14.02
CA PRO A 39 -2.04 8.68 14.45
C PRO A 39 -3.00 9.83 14.09
N MET A 40 -3.50 9.89 12.85
CA MET A 40 -4.48 10.91 12.44
C MET A 40 -5.75 10.86 13.29
N MET A 41 -6.24 9.67 13.62
CA MET A 41 -7.40 9.50 14.50
C MET A 41 -7.09 9.96 15.94
N LYS A 42 -5.90 9.67 16.46
CA LYS A 42 -5.46 10.14 17.79
C LYS A 42 -5.41 11.67 17.87
N PHE A 43 -5.00 12.33 16.79
CA PHE A 43 -4.96 13.80 16.69
C PHE A 43 -6.28 14.43 16.21
N ARG A 44 -7.34 13.63 15.99
CA ARG A 44 -8.65 14.09 15.50
C ARG A 44 -8.64 14.67 14.08
N LEU A 45 -7.59 14.43 13.31
CA LEU A 45 -7.49 14.81 11.90
C LEU A 45 -8.33 13.90 11.00
N ALA A 46 -8.51 12.65 11.39
CA ALA A 46 -9.46 11.71 10.80
C ALA A 46 -10.43 11.20 11.87
N ARG A 47 -11.72 11.10 11.53
CA ARG A 47 -12.79 10.66 12.45
C ARG A 47 -13.76 9.72 11.74
N PRO A 48 -13.29 8.60 11.18
CA PRO A 48 -14.18 7.65 10.55
C PRO A 48 -15.11 7.03 11.59
N GLY A 49 -16.37 6.81 11.23
CA GLY A 49 -17.30 6.02 12.02
C GLY A 49 -17.04 4.52 11.91
N TYR A 50 -16.42 4.08 10.81
CA TYR A 50 -16.15 2.67 10.53
C TYR A 50 -14.70 2.44 10.13
N LEU A 51 -14.04 1.46 10.77
CA LEU A 51 -12.75 0.94 10.35
C LEU A 51 -12.92 -0.45 9.74
N ILE A 52 -12.51 -0.60 8.49
CA ILE A 52 -12.55 -1.87 7.76
C ILE A 52 -11.15 -2.47 7.78
N ASP A 53 -10.91 -3.42 8.68
CA ASP A 53 -9.61 -4.08 8.85
C ASP A 53 -9.46 -5.22 7.84
N ILE A 54 -8.59 -5.00 6.84
CA ILE A 54 -8.32 -5.96 5.76
C ILE A 54 -7.20 -6.94 6.09
N ASN A 55 -6.60 -6.90 7.26
CA ASN A 55 -5.44 -7.72 7.63
C ASN A 55 -5.72 -9.24 7.67
N ARG A 56 -6.99 -9.65 7.69
CA ARG A 56 -7.39 -11.08 7.63
C ARG A 56 -7.63 -11.60 6.22
N ILE A 57 -7.67 -10.73 5.22
CA ILE A 57 -7.85 -11.16 3.83
C ILE A 57 -6.57 -11.87 3.39
N SER A 58 -6.70 -13.17 3.13
CA SER A 58 -5.59 -13.99 2.68
C SER A 58 -5.13 -13.63 1.27
N GLY A 59 -3.86 -13.89 0.96
CA GLY A 59 -3.32 -13.71 -0.39
C GLY A 59 -2.99 -12.27 -0.76
N LEU A 60 -2.96 -11.32 0.20
CA LEU A 60 -2.58 -9.93 -0.02
C LEU A 60 -1.17 -9.58 0.47
N SER A 61 -0.44 -10.49 1.15
CA SER A 61 0.97 -10.29 1.50
C SER A 61 1.82 -11.26 0.71
N TYR A 62 2.62 -10.73 -0.21
CA TYR A 62 3.59 -11.49 -1.01
C TYR A 62 4.57 -10.55 -1.70
N ILE A 63 5.75 -11.11 -2.02
CA ILE A 63 6.77 -10.51 -2.89
C ILE A 63 7.16 -11.59 -3.89
N LYS A 64 6.86 -11.40 -5.17
CA LYS A 64 7.11 -12.41 -6.19
C LYS A 64 7.49 -11.80 -7.53
N GLU A 65 8.39 -12.47 -8.25
CA GLU A 65 8.59 -12.23 -9.67
C GLU A 65 7.62 -13.11 -10.47
N GLU A 66 6.86 -12.49 -11.35
CA GLU A 66 5.92 -13.18 -12.22
C GLU A 66 5.94 -12.55 -13.60
N ALA A 67 6.25 -13.34 -14.63
CA ALA A 67 6.56 -12.86 -15.96
C ALA A 67 7.65 -11.75 -15.91
N GLU A 68 7.38 -10.60 -16.51
CA GLU A 68 8.30 -9.47 -16.57
C GLU A 68 8.19 -8.51 -15.36
N TYR A 69 7.41 -8.86 -14.32
CA TYR A 69 7.11 -7.96 -13.21
C TYR A 69 7.64 -8.50 -11.88
N LEU A 70 8.12 -7.60 -11.02
CA LEU A 70 8.07 -7.80 -9.58
C LEU A 70 6.70 -7.33 -9.10
N LYS A 71 6.03 -8.16 -8.31
CA LYS A 71 4.71 -7.91 -7.74
C LYS A 71 4.77 -7.96 -6.22
N ILE A 72 4.24 -6.93 -5.58
CA ILE A 72 4.19 -6.77 -4.13
C ILE A 72 2.72 -6.63 -3.71
N GLY A 73 2.26 -7.52 -2.87
CA GLY A 73 0.88 -7.54 -2.40
C GLY A 73 0.53 -6.36 -1.49
N GLY A 74 -0.74 -5.96 -1.48
CA GLY A 74 -1.22 -4.76 -0.78
C GLY A 74 -1.07 -4.78 0.74
N LEU A 75 -0.91 -5.96 1.36
CA LEU A 75 -0.65 -6.12 2.80
C LEU A 75 0.80 -6.46 3.14
N THR A 76 1.71 -6.49 2.15
CA THR A 76 3.14 -6.71 2.41
C THR A 76 3.69 -5.61 3.30
N ARG A 77 4.33 -6.02 4.41
CA ARG A 77 4.87 -5.10 5.41
C ARG A 77 6.21 -4.51 4.95
N GLU A 78 6.54 -3.33 5.45
CA GLU A 78 7.87 -2.74 5.24
C GLU A 78 8.99 -3.67 5.75
N ALA A 79 8.77 -4.32 6.90
CA ALA A 79 9.70 -5.30 7.44
C ALA A 79 9.89 -6.53 6.53
N GLU A 80 8.87 -6.93 5.76
CA GLU A 80 8.99 -8.02 4.77
C GLU A 80 9.85 -7.57 3.57
N LEU A 81 9.71 -6.31 3.12
CA LEU A 81 10.55 -5.74 2.08
C LEU A 81 12.01 -5.61 2.54
N GLU A 82 12.23 -5.10 3.76
CA GLU A 82 13.55 -4.96 4.38
C GLU A 82 14.27 -6.31 4.54
N ASN A 83 13.57 -7.38 4.88
CA ASN A 83 14.14 -8.69 5.13
C ASN A 83 14.10 -9.65 3.93
N SER A 84 13.56 -9.23 2.79
CA SER A 84 13.47 -10.06 1.59
C SER A 84 14.81 -10.17 0.87
N LEU A 85 15.35 -11.40 0.76
CA LEU A 85 16.55 -11.67 -0.02
C LEU A 85 16.38 -11.28 -1.50
N LEU A 86 15.17 -11.46 -2.04
CA LEU A 86 14.85 -11.06 -3.41
C LEU A 86 14.98 -9.55 -3.59
N ILE A 87 14.38 -8.78 -2.67
CA ILE A 87 14.44 -7.31 -2.71
C ILE A 87 15.87 -6.84 -2.51
N HIS A 88 16.56 -7.35 -1.50
CA HIS A 88 17.95 -6.96 -1.21
C HIS A 88 18.90 -7.21 -2.39
N SER A 89 18.77 -8.37 -3.06
CA SER A 89 19.71 -8.75 -4.13
C SER A 89 19.42 -8.12 -5.48
N LYS A 90 18.12 -7.91 -5.82
CA LYS A 90 17.73 -7.48 -7.17
C LYS A 90 17.11 -6.07 -7.24
N TYR A 91 16.60 -5.56 -6.11
CA TYR A 91 15.87 -4.30 -6.07
C TYR A 91 16.36 -3.40 -4.93
N PRO A 92 17.67 -3.06 -4.91
CA PRO A 92 18.30 -2.36 -3.78
C PRO A 92 17.63 -1.02 -3.43
N ILE A 93 17.07 -0.32 -4.40
CA ILE A 93 16.35 0.93 -4.14
C ILE A 93 15.13 0.72 -3.23
N ILE A 94 14.41 -0.41 -3.36
CA ILE A 94 13.27 -0.74 -2.48
C ILE A 94 13.77 -1.12 -1.09
N PHE A 95 14.85 -1.90 -1.00
CA PHE A 95 15.49 -2.23 0.26
C PHE A 95 15.92 -0.96 1.00
N ASP A 96 16.64 -0.07 0.31
CA ASP A 96 17.13 1.18 0.89
C ASP A 96 15.98 2.09 1.36
N THR A 97 14.87 2.14 0.60
CA THR A 97 13.68 2.87 1.00
C THR A 97 13.04 2.25 2.24
N ALA A 98 12.78 0.94 2.22
CA ALA A 98 12.07 0.28 3.32
C ALA A 98 12.81 0.41 4.66
N ARG A 99 14.14 0.27 4.67
CA ARG A 99 14.95 0.29 5.90
C ARG A 99 15.04 1.67 6.57
N VAL A 100 14.79 2.77 5.85
CA VAL A 100 14.83 4.13 6.40
C VAL A 100 13.46 4.62 6.87
N ILE A 101 12.38 3.88 6.56
CA ILE A 101 11.03 4.23 7.02
C ILE A 101 10.94 4.07 8.53
N ALA A 102 10.75 5.19 9.22
CA ALA A 102 10.46 5.27 10.66
C ALA A 102 11.35 4.36 11.53
N ASP A 103 10.73 3.52 12.37
CA ASP A 103 11.39 2.58 13.26
C ASP A 103 10.90 1.13 12.98
N PRO A 104 11.57 0.11 13.56
CA PRO A 104 11.19 -1.30 13.35
C PRO A 104 9.76 -1.63 13.78
N GLN A 105 9.20 -0.96 14.80
CA GLN A 105 7.83 -1.20 15.24
C GLN A 105 6.83 -0.72 14.19
N VAL A 106 7.10 0.45 13.59
CA VAL A 106 6.32 0.97 12.48
C VAL A 106 6.44 0.05 11.27
N ARG A 107 7.66 -0.36 10.87
CA ARG A 107 7.88 -1.25 9.71
C ARG A 107 7.21 -2.61 9.84
N ASN A 108 7.07 -3.14 11.04
CA ASN A 108 6.35 -4.40 11.30
C ASN A 108 4.84 -4.30 11.01
N MET A 109 4.30 -3.12 10.91
CA MET A 109 2.87 -2.88 10.67
C MET A 109 2.58 -2.15 9.37
N ALA A 110 3.38 -1.13 9.03
CA ALA A 110 3.22 -0.33 7.81
C ALA A 110 3.33 -1.20 6.55
N THR A 111 2.60 -0.82 5.50
CA THR A 111 2.57 -1.52 4.22
C THR A 111 2.89 -0.56 3.08
N LEU A 112 3.59 -1.05 2.05
CA LEU A 112 3.87 -0.29 0.84
C LEU A 112 2.59 0.31 0.23
N ALA A 113 1.55 -0.51 0.04
CA ALA A 113 0.30 -0.06 -0.56
C ALA A 113 -0.42 0.98 0.32
N GLY A 114 -0.39 0.82 1.65
CA GLY A 114 -0.95 1.80 2.57
C GLY A 114 -0.21 3.14 2.54
N ASN A 115 1.11 3.10 2.36
CA ASN A 115 1.95 4.28 2.19
C ASN A 115 1.56 5.06 0.92
N LEU A 116 1.40 4.37 -0.22
CA LEU A 116 0.99 4.98 -1.48
C LEU A 116 -0.46 5.50 -1.42
N ALA A 117 -1.39 4.70 -0.90
CA ALA A 117 -2.81 5.06 -0.80
C ALA A 117 -3.05 6.28 0.10
N HIS A 118 -2.18 6.52 1.08
CA HIS A 118 -2.24 7.69 1.95
C HIS A 118 -1.95 9.00 1.21
N GLY A 119 -1.11 8.96 0.16
CA GLY A 119 -0.82 10.10 -0.69
C GLY A 119 -0.07 11.24 0.01
N ASP A 120 0.67 10.94 1.08
CA ASP A 120 1.51 11.93 1.76
C ASP A 120 2.79 12.18 0.93
N PRO A 121 3.04 13.42 0.49
CA PRO A 121 4.24 13.75 -0.29
C PRO A 121 5.55 13.62 0.52
N ALA A 122 5.47 13.56 1.85
CA ALA A 122 6.63 13.35 2.72
C ALA A 122 7.00 11.87 2.88
N ASN A 123 6.20 10.95 2.32
CA ASN A 123 6.52 9.53 2.31
C ASN A 123 7.67 9.21 1.32
N ASP A 124 8.45 8.17 1.64
CA ASP A 124 9.60 7.77 0.82
C ASP A 124 9.20 6.93 -0.41
N HIS A 125 8.20 6.05 -0.28
CA HIS A 125 7.79 5.16 -1.37
C HIS A 125 7.25 5.84 -2.62
N PRO A 126 6.50 6.96 -2.58
CA PRO A 126 6.05 7.64 -3.79
C PRO A 126 7.18 7.94 -4.77
N ALA A 127 8.30 8.50 -4.28
CA ALA A 127 9.46 8.81 -5.11
C ALA A 127 10.13 7.53 -5.67
N THR A 128 10.28 6.50 -4.83
CA THR A 128 10.84 5.20 -5.24
C THR A 128 9.99 4.53 -6.30
N MET A 129 8.66 4.50 -6.12
CA MET A 129 7.75 3.88 -7.09
C MET A 129 7.69 4.66 -8.41
N LEU A 130 7.76 6.00 -8.37
CA LEU A 130 7.89 6.84 -9.56
C LEU A 130 9.18 6.51 -10.32
N ALA A 131 10.32 6.39 -9.63
CA ALA A 131 11.60 6.04 -10.26
C ALA A 131 11.61 4.64 -10.90
N LEU A 132 10.77 3.73 -10.40
CA LEU A 132 10.61 2.37 -10.92
C LEU A 132 9.53 2.27 -12.02
N GLY A 133 8.76 3.33 -12.29
CA GLY A 133 7.63 3.29 -13.22
C GLY A 133 6.57 2.28 -12.77
N ALA A 134 6.25 2.28 -11.48
CA ALA A 134 5.35 1.29 -10.89
C ALA A 134 3.91 1.43 -11.39
N GLN A 135 3.16 0.36 -11.27
CA GLN A 135 1.72 0.29 -11.51
C GLN A 135 1.03 -0.11 -10.20
N VAL A 136 -0.03 0.58 -9.85
CA VAL A 136 -0.89 0.24 -8.72
C VAL A 136 -2.12 -0.51 -9.24
N VAL A 137 -2.34 -1.72 -8.75
CA VAL A 137 -3.55 -2.48 -9.07
C VAL A 137 -4.59 -2.24 -7.99
N ALA A 138 -5.63 -1.53 -8.34
CA ALA A 138 -6.79 -1.27 -7.49
C ALA A 138 -7.94 -2.21 -7.84
N VAL A 139 -8.68 -2.64 -6.82
CA VAL A 139 -9.88 -3.47 -6.96
C VAL A 139 -11.05 -2.72 -6.36
N GLY A 140 -12.10 -2.55 -7.16
CA GLY A 140 -13.34 -1.92 -6.78
C GLY A 140 -14.56 -2.72 -7.27
N PRO A 141 -15.78 -2.18 -7.16
CA PRO A 141 -17.00 -2.87 -7.55
C PRO A 141 -17.09 -3.17 -9.06
N GLN A 142 -16.33 -2.43 -9.89
CA GLN A 142 -16.24 -2.63 -11.34
C GLN A 142 -15.15 -3.65 -11.73
N GLY A 143 -14.45 -4.25 -10.76
CA GLY A 143 -13.33 -5.14 -10.97
C GLY A 143 -11.98 -4.47 -10.73
N GLU A 144 -10.95 -5.02 -11.36
CA GLU A 144 -9.58 -4.51 -11.24
C GLU A 144 -9.28 -3.44 -12.28
N ARG A 145 -8.50 -2.43 -11.87
CA ARG A 145 -7.89 -1.47 -12.79
C ARG A 145 -6.42 -1.23 -12.45
N VAL A 146 -5.63 -1.01 -13.47
CA VAL A 146 -4.19 -0.72 -13.34
C VAL A 146 -3.99 0.78 -13.48
N LEU A 147 -3.33 1.35 -12.51
CA LEU A 147 -3.08 2.78 -12.37
C LEU A 147 -1.58 3.06 -12.48
N PRO A 148 -1.12 3.76 -13.53
CA PRO A 148 0.28 4.19 -13.60
C PRO A 148 0.63 5.10 -12.43
N ILE A 149 1.80 4.90 -11.82
CA ILE A 149 2.21 5.69 -10.65
C ILE A 149 2.36 7.18 -10.97
N GLU A 150 2.73 7.52 -12.21
CA GLU A 150 2.91 8.90 -12.68
C GLU A 150 1.62 9.73 -12.59
N SER A 151 0.47 9.08 -12.69
CA SER A 151 -0.85 9.72 -12.60
C SER A 151 -1.61 9.34 -11.32
N PHE A 152 -0.99 8.61 -10.41
CA PHE A 152 -1.64 8.09 -9.22
C PHE A 152 -1.90 9.16 -8.16
N PHE A 153 -0.98 10.10 -7.98
CA PHE A 153 -1.09 11.18 -7.00
C PHE A 153 -1.70 12.43 -7.65
N VAL A 154 -2.81 12.91 -7.11
CA VAL A 154 -3.55 14.06 -7.64
C VAL A 154 -3.12 15.34 -6.93
N THR A 155 -3.17 15.36 -5.61
CA THR A 155 -2.73 16.46 -4.75
C THR A 155 -2.27 15.90 -3.39
N LEU A 156 -2.00 16.79 -2.44
CA LEU A 156 -1.62 16.39 -1.07
C LEU A 156 -2.70 15.48 -0.46
N PHE A 157 -2.30 14.31 0.01
CA PHE A 157 -3.18 13.30 0.62
C PHE A 157 -4.35 12.86 -0.27
N THR A 158 -4.19 12.99 -1.59
CA THR A 158 -5.23 12.63 -2.56
C THR A 158 -4.65 11.83 -3.71
N THR A 159 -5.20 10.68 -3.93
CA THR A 159 -4.87 9.79 -5.04
C THR A 159 -6.05 9.64 -6.00
N VAL A 160 -5.85 8.96 -7.14
CA VAL A 160 -6.94 8.62 -8.09
C VAL A 160 -7.82 7.45 -7.65
N LEU A 161 -7.55 6.87 -6.47
CA LEU A 161 -8.39 5.81 -5.91
C LEU A 161 -9.80 6.34 -5.63
N GLN A 162 -10.80 5.55 -6.01
CA GLN A 162 -12.17 5.80 -5.60
C GLN A 162 -12.37 5.40 -4.13
N HIS A 163 -13.42 5.94 -3.49
CA HIS A 163 -13.70 5.67 -2.08
C HIS A 163 -13.94 4.17 -1.78
N ASP A 164 -14.40 3.40 -2.77
CA ASP A 164 -14.71 1.98 -2.70
C ASP A 164 -13.68 1.08 -3.39
N GLU A 165 -12.45 1.56 -3.53
CA GLU A 165 -11.32 0.80 -4.07
C GLU A 165 -10.28 0.45 -3.02
N ILE A 166 -9.68 -0.72 -3.20
CA ILE A 166 -8.61 -1.26 -2.35
C ILE A 166 -7.39 -1.53 -3.23
N VAL A 167 -6.22 -1.06 -2.81
CA VAL A 167 -4.97 -1.42 -3.46
C VAL A 167 -4.65 -2.89 -3.15
N ARG A 168 -4.72 -3.72 -4.19
CA ARG A 168 -4.42 -5.15 -4.09
C ARG A 168 -2.94 -5.45 -4.26
N GLU A 169 -2.27 -4.74 -5.18
CA GLU A 169 -0.91 -5.03 -5.62
C GLU A 169 -0.21 -3.77 -6.10
N VAL A 170 1.10 -3.72 -5.92
CA VAL A 170 1.99 -2.78 -6.62
C VAL A 170 2.95 -3.61 -7.47
N ALA A 171 3.05 -3.28 -8.76
CA ALA A 171 3.87 -4.00 -9.70
C ALA A 171 4.78 -3.05 -10.50
N PHE A 172 5.95 -3.50 -10.90
CA PHE A 172 6.83 -2.78 -11.82
C PHE A 172 7.68 -3.75 -12.64
N LEU A 173 8.10 -3.29 -13.81
CA LEU A 173 8.92 -4.08 -14.71
C LEU A 173 10.26 -4.45 -14.07
N ARG A 174 10.64 -5.70 -14.19
CA ARG A 174 11.96 -6.16 -13.81
C ARG A 174 12.98 -5.48 -14.71
N ARG A 175 13.95 -4.77 -14.11
CA ARG A 175 15.12 -4.35 -14.86
C ARG A 175 16.01 -5.57 -15.05
N HIS A 176 16.15 -6.05 -16.28
CA HIS A 176 17.26 -6.92 -16.62
C HIS A 176 18.53 -6.09 -16.45
N HIS A 177 19.37 -6.41 -15.47
CA HIS A 177 20.76 -6.01 -15.52
C HIS A 177 21.35 -6.76 -16.72
N GLU A 178 21.34 -6.14 -17.90
CA GLU A 178 22.33 -6.46 -18.88
C GLU A 178 23.66 -6.11 -18.22
N ALA A 179 24.41 -7.14 -17.84
CA ALA A 179 25.82 -7.01 -17.59
C ALA A 179 26.42 -6.62 -18.95
N GLU A 180 26.45 -5.31 -19.26
CA GLU A 180 27.30 -4.81 -20.32
C GLU A 180 28.73 -5.14 -19.90
N GLY A 181 29.23 -6.21 -20.50
CA GLY A 181 30.62 -6.55 -20.46
C GLY A 181 31.40 -5.40 -21.07
N LEU A 182 32.00 -4.58 -20.21
CA LEU A 182 33.10 -3.74 -20.57
C LEU A 182 34.28 -4.68 -20.85
N THR A 183 34.43 -5.07 -22.11
CA THR A 183 35.69 -5.59 -22.66
C THR A 183 36.67 -4.44 -22.93
#